data_1b6e6059aa90964dfa914e26d2a8e3e4
#
_entry.id   1b6e6059aa90964dfa914e26d2a8e3e4
#
_cell.length_a   1.000
_cell.length_b   1.000
_cell.length_c   1.000
_cell.angle_alpha   90.00
_cell.angle_beta   90.00
_cell.angle_gamma   90.00
#
_symmetry.space_group_name_H-M   'P 1'
#
loop_
_entity.id
_entity.type
_entity.pdbx_description
1 polymer ?
#
loop_
_entity_poly.entity_id
_entity_poly.type
_entity_poly.pdbx_seq_one_letter_code
_entity_poly.pdbx_strand_id
1 'polypeptide(L)'
;AEIQKAGNTPDSEVMDRARTTRSMNSKEKRKNTMSYLAVGLLIPLLILILSEFLNNKVRTPKEAEKLSPFDLLGSLRHVKSQNPTYAQKRPRSSYAEMLRNIRMRIEFKLLRKTNLSITITSTQSGDGKTFISTNLASLYAMTGHPTVLIDMDIRKPNVHDKLGLTANMGVTNYLIGDCGLEDIILRNDQLGFDVIPAGTIPPNPGELIRSEKLSDLFKILRERYTF
;
A
#
# COMPACT_ATOMS: atom_id res chain seq x y z
N ALA A 1 -107.89 38.61 -14.64
CA ALA A 1 -106.63 38.98 -15.27
C ALA A 1 -105.47 38.64 -14.29
N GLU A 2 -104.92 37.46 -14.48
CA GLU A 2 -103.74 37.03 -13.72
C GLU A 2 -102.53 37.45 -14.53
N ILE A 3 -101.72 38.27 -13.99
CA ILE A 3 -100.44 38.63 -14.55
C ILE A 3 -99.40 37.77 -13.84
N GLN A 4 -98.85 36.89 -14.62
CA GLN A 4 -97.71 36.05 -14.25
C GLN A 4 -96.56 36.91 -13.71
N LYS A 5 -96.18 36.64 -12.47
CA LYS A 5 -94.98 37.15 -11.89
C LYS A 5 -93.82 36.20 -12.28
N ALA A 6 -93.15 36.53 -13.40
CA ALA A 6 -91.92 35.84 -13.80
C ALA A 6 -90.88 36.14 -12.74
N GLY A 7 -90.62 35.15 -11.95
CA GLY A 7 -89.53 35.20 -10.95
C GLY A 7 -88.23 35.29 -11.62
N ASN A 8 -87.56 36.42 -11.50
CA ASN A 8 -86.19 36.60 -11.86
C ASN A 8 -85.29 35.96 -10.80
N THR A 9 -85.02 34.71 -10.92
CA THR A 9 -84.01 34.09 -10.10
C THR A 9 -82.65 34.48 -10.69
N PRO A 10 -81.82 35.20 -9.96
CA PRO A 10 -80.46 35.44 -10.42
C PRO A 10 -79.73 34.11 -10.35
N ASP A 11 -79.47 33.57 -11.48
CA ASP A 11 -78.58 32.40 -11.65
C ASP A 11 -77.11 32.86 -11.45
N SER A 12 -76.82 33.24 -10.22
CA SER A 12 -75.46 33.52 -9.79
C SER A 12 -74.97 32.35 -8.99
N GLU A 13 -74.49 31.34 -9.68
CA GLU A 13 -73.58 30.39 -9.05
C GLU A 13 -72.37 31.15 -8.49
N VAL A 14 -72.25 31.10 -7.17
CA VAL A 14 -71.06 31.65 -6.49
C VAL A 14 -69.90 30.75 -6.91
N MET A 15 -69.25 31.10 -8.04
CA MET A 15 -67.96 30.51 -8.39
C MET A 15 -67.03 30.75 -7.23
N ASP A 16 -66.38 29.68 -6.83
CA ASP A 16 -65.47 29.50 -5.74
C ASP A 16 -64.70 30.79 -5.39
N ARG A 17 -64.84 31.24 -4.14
CA ARG A 17 -64.09 32.41 -3.67
C ARG A 17 -62.64 32.22 -3.91
N ALA A 18 -62.03 33.07 -4.72
CA ALA A 18 -60.59 33.10 -4.96
C ALA A 18 -59.85 33.06 -3.60
N ARG A 19 -59.35 31.89 -3.26
CA ARG A 19 -58.47 31.76 -2.10
C ARG A 19 -57.19 32.53 -2.45
N THR A 20 -56.97 33.60 -1.72
CA THR A 20 -55.70 34.32 -1.77
C THR A 20 -54.61 33.32 -1.38
N THR A 21 -53.93 32.75 -2.33
CA THR A 21 -52.69 32.06 -2.08
C THR A 21 -51.76 33.05 -1.41
N ARG A 22 -51.39 32.78 -0.17
CA ARG A 22 -50.50 33.64 0.63
C ARG A 22 -49.20 33.77 -0.15
N SER A 23 -49.05 34.86 -0.94
CA SER A 23 -47.81 35.11 -1.63
C SER A 23 -46.76 35.41 -0.56
N MET A 24 -45.75 34.56 -0.48
CA MET A 24 -44.64 34.76 0.47
C MET A 24 -44.04 36.15 0.20
N ASN A 25 -43.95 36.95 1.27
CA ASN A 25 -43.36 38.28 1.21
C ASN A 25 -41.92 38.17 0.70
N SER A 26 -41.45 39.11 -0.10
CA SER A 26 -40.12 39.08 -0.70
C SER A 26 -38.98 38.92 0.34
N LYS A 27 -39.20 39.43 1.57
CA LYS A 27 -38.28 39.23 2.71
C LYS A 27 -38.24 37.76 3.20
N GLU A 28 -39.38 37.07 3.23
CA GLU A 28 -39.46 35.65 3.61
C GLU A 28 -38.84 34.77 2.54
N LYS A 29 -39.07 35.05 1.25
CA LYS A 29 -38.40 34.37 0.13
C LYS A 29 -36.88 34.48 0.23
N ARG A 30 -36.35 35.68 0.48
CA ARG A 30 -34.91 35.91 0.63
C ARG A 30 -34.32 35.19 1.85
N LYS A 31 -35.05 35.20 2.99
CA LYS A 31 -34.61 34.47 4.19
C LYS A 31 -34.54 32.95 3.94
N ASN A 32 -35.57 32.39 3.31
CA ASN A 32 -35.61 30.97 2.98
C ASN A 32 -34.54 30.59 1.96
N THR A 33 -34.29 31.41 0.93
CA THR A 33 -33.23 31.17 -0.03
C THR A 33 -31.83 31.18 0.63
N MET A 34 -31.59 32.14 1.53
CA MET A 34 -30.37 32.20 2.33
C MET A 34 -30.21 30.97 3.23
N SER A 35 -31.30 30.50 3.86
CA SER A 35 -31.27 29.27 4.67
C SER A 35 -30.94 28.03 3.85
N TYR A 36 -31.56 27.88 2.69
CA TYR A 36 -31.26 26.76 1.79
C TYR A 36 -29.81 26.79 1.28
N LEU A 37 -29.28 27.99 0.98
CA LEU A 37 -27.90 28.16 0.56
C LEU A 37 -26.94 27.83 1.69
N ALA A 38 -27.24 28.25 2.91
CA ALA A 38 -26.46 27.94 4.10
C ALA A 38 -26.43 26.41 4.39
N VAL A 39 -27.60 25.75 4.34
CA VAL A 39 -27.70 24.30 4.52
C VAL A 39 -26.99 23.57 3.39
N GLY A 40 -27.16 24.02 2.15
CA GLY A 40 -26.50 23.46 0.98
C GLY A 40 -24.97 23.56 1.03
N LEU A 41 -24.42 24.55 1.73
CA LEU A 41 -22.99 24.70 1.95
C LEU A 41 -22.49 23.92 3.18
N LEU A 42 -23.30 23.89 4.26
CA LEU A 42 -22.94 23.22 5.51
C LEU A 42 -22.86 21.70 5.36
N ILE A 43 -23.78 21.10 4.61
CA ILE A 43 -23.79 19.63 4.44
C ILE A 43 -22.50 19.10 3.76
N PRO A 44 -22.06 19.62 2.61
CA PRO A 44 -20.80 19.20 2.00
C PRO A 44 -19.58 19.46 2.90
N LEU A 45 -19.56 20.59 3.60
CA LEU A 45 -18.49 20.91 4.54
C LEU A 45 -18.43 19.92 5.69
N LEU A 46 -19.57 19.55 6.26
CA LEU A 46 -19.66 18.55 7.32
C LEU A 46 -19.18 17.17 6.82
N ILE A 47 -19.57 16.79 5.60
CA ILE A 47 -19.11 15.54 4.98
C ILE A 47 -17.60 15.54 4.81
N LEU A 48 -17.00 16.63 4.35
CA LEU A 48 -15.56 16.77 4.21
C LEU A 48 -14.83 16.65 5.56
N ILE A 49 -15.31 17.34 6.58
CA ILE A 49 -14.74 17.27 7.94
C ILE A 49 -14.85 15.85 8.49
N LEU A 50 -16.01 15.23 8.34
CA LEU A 50 -16.24 13.87 8.83
C LEU A 50 -15.38 12.85 8.06
N SER A 51 -15.24 13.00 6.76
CA SER A 51 -14.39 12.13 5.92
C SER A 51 -12.91 12.24 6.29
N GLU A 52 -12.44 13.45 6.67
CA GLU A 52 -11.07 13.65 7.12
C GLU A 52 -10.86 13.09 8.54
N PHE A 53 -11.84 13.26 9.42
CA PHE A 53 -11.78 12.71 10.77
C PHE A 53 -11.80 11.17 10.81
N LEU A 54 -12.54 10.55 9.89
CA LEU A 54 -12.59 9.08 9.74
C LEU A 54 -11.43 8.51 8.93
N ASN A 55 -10.56 9.36 8.40
CA ASN A 55 -9.46 8.92 7.55
C ASN A 55 -8.23 8.54 8.38
N ASN A 56 -8.06 7.24 8.61
CA ASN A 56 -6.93 6.68 9.35
C ASN A 56 -5.70 6.35 8.46
N LYS A 57 -5.63 6.91 7.24
CA LYS A 57 -4.51 6.62 6.34
C LYS A 57 -3.37 7.60 6.57
N VAL A 58 -2.18 7.06 6.70
CA VAL A 58 -0.94 7.85 6.74
C VAL A 58 -0.67 8.43 5.34
N ARG A 59 -0.67 9.75 5.21
CA ARG A 59 -0.50 10.45 3.93
C ARG A 59 0.88 11.07 3.76
N THR A 60 1.53 11.40 4.85
CA THR A 60 2.81 12.10 4.80
C THR A 60 3.91 11.37 5.60
N PRO A 61 5.18 11.49 5.17
CA PRO A 61 6.29 10.92 5.93
C PRO A 61 6.37 11.44 7.37
N LYS A 62 6.00 12.69 7.61
CA LYS A 62 5.97 13.29 8.96
C LYS A 62 4.93 12.67 9.87
N GLU A 63 3.78 12.27 9.33
CA GLU A 63 2.77 11.51 10.08
C GLU A 63 3.26 10.11 10.42
N ALA A 64 3.90 9.43 9.45
CA ALA A 64 4.51 8.12 9.68
C ALA A 64 5.55 8.17 10.81
N GLU A 65 6.40 9.19 10.81
CA GLU A 65 7.42 9.40 11.85
C GLU A 65 6.83 9.65 13.24
N LYS A 66 5.70 10.38 13.32
CA LYS A 66 5.00 10.63 14.58
C LYS A 66 4.27 9.40 15.14
N LEU A 67 3.74 8.56 14.26
CA LEU A 67 2.94 7.39 14.63
C LEU A 67 3.79 6.15 14.88
N SER A 68 5.02 6.10 14.36
CA SER A 68 5.91 4.96 14.49
C SER A 68 6.93 5.18 15.61
N PRO A 69 7.16 4.17 16.46
CA PRO A 69 8.27 4.19 17.43
C PRO A 69 9.64 3.98 16.76
N PHE A 70 9.66 3.67 15.46
CA PHE A 70 10.86 3.38 14.67
C PHE A 70 11.26 4.57 13.82
N ASP A 71 12.55 4.71 13.60
CA ASP A 71 13.10 5.75 12.72
C ASP A 71 12.65 5.58 11.28
N LEU A 72 12.22 6.66 10.66
CA LEU A 72 11.91 6.69 9.24
C LEU A 72 13.20 6.69 8.41
N LEU A 73 13.49 5.59 7.74
CA LEU A 73 14.66 5.49 6.85
C LEU A 73 14.47 6.26 5.54
N GLY A 74 13.25 6.43 5.10
CA GLY A 74 12.93 7.18 3.89
C GLY A 74 11.54 6.89 3.36
N SER A 75 11.19 7.56 2.29
CA SER A 75 9.95 7.32 1.54
C SER A 75 10.29 6.96 0.11
N LEU A 76 9.55 6.01 -0.46
CA LEU A 76 9.69 5.59 -1.85
C LEU A 76 8.45 6.00 -2.64
N ARG A 77 8.65 6.62 -3.79
CA ARG A 77 7.56 6.90 -4.71
C ARG A 77 7.04 5.61 -5.32
N HIS A 78 5.73 5.47 -5.41
CA HIS A 78 5.13 4.36 -6.13
C HIS A 78 5.56 4.36 -7.60
N VAL A 79 6.02 3.21 -8.08
CA VAL A 79 6.45 3.00 -9.48
C VAL A 79 5.49 2.00 -10.13
N LYS A 80 4.85 2.42 -11.22
CA LYS A 80 4.02 1.55 -12.06
C LYS A 80 4.93 0.69 -12.95
N SER A 81 5.71 -0.20 -12.36
CA SER A 81 6.57 -1.12 -13.11
C SER A 81 6.45 -2.51 -12.55
N GLN A 82 6.34 -3.49 -13.42
CA GLN A 82 6.38 -4.92 -13.05
C GLN A 82 7.80 -5.48 -13.03
N ASN A 83 8.80 -4.66 -13.41
CA ASN A 83 10.20 -5.11 -13.43
C ASN A 83 10.77 -5.19 -12.01
N PRO A 84 11.10 -6.36 -11.49
CA PRO A 84 11.55 -6.54 -10.12
C PRO A 84 12.91 -5.87 -9.83
N THR A 85 13.76 -5.68 -10.85
CA THR A 85 15.07 -5.01 -10.75
C THR A 85 15.05 -3.61 -11.39
N TYR A 86 13.99 -2.85 -11.13
CA TYR A 86 13.77 -1.54 -11.73
C TYR A 86 14.92 -0.55 -11.49
N ALA A 87 15.49 -0.52 -10.27
CA ALA A 87 16.59 0.38 -9.92
C ALA A 87 17.87 0.05 -10.70
N GLN A 88 18.15 -1.23 -10.98
CA GLN A 88 19.28 -1.67 -11.77
C GLN A 88 19.11 -1.27 -13.24
N LYS A 89 17.93 -1.51 -13.82
CA LYS A 89 17.64 -1.16 -15.23
C LYS A 89 17.49 0.33 -15.47
N ARG A 90 17.13 1.10 -14.46
CA ARG A 90 16.98 2.57 -14.52
C ARG A 90 17.74 3.27 -13.39
N PRO A 91 19.07 3.22 -13.40
CA PRO A 91 19.89 3.69 -12.29
C PRO A 91 19.79 5.22 -12.03
N ARG A 92 19.37 5.99 -13.04
CA ARG A 92 19.19 7.45 -12.92
C ARG A 92 17.76 7.84 -12.57
N SER A 93 16.88 6.89 -12.25
CA SER A 93 15.50 7.21 -11.86
C SER A 93 15.44 7.79 -10.45
N SER A 94 14.44 8.63 -10.20
CA SER A 94 14.18 9.17 -8.85
C SER A 94 13.96 8.05 -7.81
N TYR A 95 13.36 6.93 -8.21
CA TYR A 95 13.19 5.76 -7.35
C TYR A 95 14.54 5.15 -6.94
N ALA A 96 15.45 4.96 -7.90
CA ALA A 96 16.78 4.42 -7.63
C ALA A 96 17.58 5.33 -6.68
N GLU A 97 17.47 6.66 -6.85
CA GLU A 97 18.10 7.62 -5.94
C GLU A 97 17.52 7.56 -4.53
N MET A 98 16.18 7.50 -4.41
CA MET A 98 15.54 7.35 -3.08
C MET A 98 15.98 6.06 -2.40
N LEU A 99 16.09 4.97 -3.14
CA LEU A 99 16.51 3.68 -2.58
C LEU A 99 17.99 3.66 -2.21
N ARG A 100 18.88 4.34 -2.97
CA ARG A 100 20.28 4.54 -2.57
C ARG A 100 20.40 5.34 -1.27
N ASN A 101 19.57 6.36 -1.10
CA ASN A 101 19.53 7.13 0.14
C ASN A 101 19.11 6.26 1.32
N ILE A 102 18.13 5.37 1.14
CA ILE A 102 17.73 4.40 2.17
C ILE A 102 18.88 3.45 2.48
N ARG A 103 19.55 2.89 1.45
CA ARG A 103 20.73 2.04 1.63
C ARG A 103 21.82 2.74 2.45
N MET A 104 22.19 3.97 2.08
CA MET A 104 23.21 4.75 2.82
C MET A 104 22.82 4.98 4.28
N ARG A 105 21.54 5.23 4.55
CA ARG A 105 21.05 5.39 5.94
C ARG A 105 21.13 4.08 6.73
N ILE A 106 20.83 2.94 6.10
CA ILE A 106 20.98 1.63 6.72
C ILE A 106 22.47 1.38 7.07
N GLU A 107 23.37 1.58 6.14
CA GLU A 107 24.80 1.42 6.34
C GLU A 107 25.35 2.33 7.44
N PHE A 108 24.91 3.60 7.47
CA PHE A 108 25.31 4.56 8.49
C PHE A 108 24.83 4.15 9.90
N LYS A 109 23.56 3.72 10.03
CA LYS A 109 23.00 3.28 11.32
C LYS A 109 23.66 2.02 11.86
N LEU A 110 24.12 1.16 11.00
CA LEU A 110 24.76 -0.11 11.37
C LEU A 110 26.26 0.04 11.62
N LEU A 111 26.79 1.27 11.64
CA LEU A 111 28.16 1.60 11.98
C LEU A 111 29.20 0.72 11.25
N ARG A 112 29.02 0.52 9.96
CA ARG A 112 29.91 -0.28 9.11
C ARG A 112 30.10 -1.74 9.57
N LYS A 113 29.11 -2.34 10.22
CA LYS A 113 29.15 -3.77 10.49
C LYS A 113 29.26 -4.51 9.16
N THR A 114 30.21 -5.44 9.07
CA THR A 114 30.33 -6.39 7.96
C THR A 114 29.26 -7.48 8.12
N ASN A 115 28.82 -8.07 7.02
CA ASN A 115 27.91 -9.22 6.99
C ASN A 115 26.52 -8.88 7.54
N LEU A 116 25.84 -7.92 6.90
CA LEU A 116 24.53 -7.44 7.30
C LEU A 116 23.42 -8.38 6.82
N SER A 117 22.53 -8.71 7.74
CA SER A 117 21.28 -9.38 7.43
C SER A 117 20.12 -8.40 7.60
N ILE A 118 19.38 -8.12 6.53
CA ILE A 118 18.30 -7.15 6.49
C ILE A 118 17.00 -7.90 6.26
N THR A 119 16.05 -7.80 7.19
CA THR A 119 14.71 -8.37 7.04
C THR A 119 13.73 -7.30 6.59
N ILE A 120 13.04 -7.56 5.48
CA ILE A 120 11.99 -6.68 4.94
C ILE A 120 10.62 -7.33 5.18
N THR A 121 9.78 -6.66 5.94
CA THR A 121 8.43 -7.12 6.27
C THR A 121 7.40 -6.02 6.00
N SER A 122 6.13 -6.38 5.95
CA SER A 122 5.00 -5.44 5.85
C SER A 122 3.76 -6.01 6.52
N THR A 123 2.79 -5.15 6.80
CA THR A 123 1.53 -5.52 7.44
C THR A 123 0.57 -6.21 6.50
N GLN A 124 0.61 -5.89 5.20
CA GLN A 124 -0.32 -6.43 4.20
C GLN A 124 0.41 -7.06 3.02
N SER A 125 -0.28 -7.98 2.36
CA SER A 125 0.17 -8.50 1.08
C SER A 125 0.00 -7.42 0.00
N GLY A 126 1.02 -7.25 -0.85
CA GLY A 126 0.97 -6.24 -1.91
C GLY A 126 1.64 -4.90 -1.57
N ASP A 127 2.11 -4.67 -0.34
CA ASP A 127 2.81 -3.44 0.08
C ASP A 127 4.16 -3.22 -0.61
N GLY A 128 4.60 -4.15 -1.45
CA GLY A 128 5.82 -4.02 -2.24
C GLY A 128 7.08 -4.63 -1.61
N LYS A 129 6.96 -5.50 -0.59
CA LYS A 129 8.11 -6.21 0.03
C LYS A 129 9.10 -6.76 -1.00
N THR A 130 8.62 -7.62 -1.89
CA THR A 130 9.44 -8.25 -2.92
C THR A 130 10.07 -7.22 -3.86
N PHE A 131 9.33 -6.17 -4.25
CA PHE A 131 9.87 -5.14 -5.11
C PHE A 131 10.98 -4.33 -4.44
N ILE A 132 10.82 -4.00 -3.16
CA ILE A 132 11.84 -3.28 -2.39
C ILE A 132 13.06 -4.18 -2.14
N SER A 133 12.86 -5.43 -1.72
CA SER A 133 13.95 -6.35 -1.41
C SER A 133 14.80 -6.68 -2.63
N THR A 134 14.20 -6.97 -3.78
CA THR A 134 14.94 -7.26 -5.02
C THR A 134 15.72 -6.04 -5.53
N ASN A 135 15.12 -4.85 -5.47
CA ASN A 135 15.83 -3.63 -5.87
C ASN A 135 16.93 -3.24 -4.87
N LEU A 136 16.74 -3.47 -3.58
CA LEU A 136 17.77 -3.21 -2.57
C LEU A 136 18.94 -4.20 -2.73
N ALA A 137 18.67 -5.49 -2.92
CA ALA A 137 19.68 -6.50 -3.21
C ALA A 137 20.49 -6.15 -4.46
N SER A 138 19.84 -5.72 -5.54
CA SER A 138 20.52 -5.29 -6.76
C SER A 138 21.43 -4.08 -6.52
N LEU A 139 21.03 -3.11 -5.69
CA LEU A 139 21.86 -1.95 -5.35
C LEU A 139 23.07 -2.32 -4.49
N TYR A 140 22.95 -3.29 -3.58
CA TYR A 140 24.09 -3.82 -2.83
C TYR A 140 25.06 -4.57 -3.76
N ALA A 141 24.56 -5.44 -4.61
CA ALA A 141 25.36 -6.16 -5.59
C ALA A 141 26.13 -5.23 -6.55
N MET A 142 25.50 -4.13 -6.99
CA MET A 142 26.17 -3.11 -7.83
C MET A 142 27.35 -2.41 -7.13
N THR A 143 27.50 -2.54 -5.83
CA THR A 143 28.68 -2.03 -5.11
C THR A 143 29.84 -3.04 -5.04
N GLY A 144 29.69 -4.19 -5.70
CA GLY A 144 30.72 -5.25 -5.77
C GLY A 144 30.76 -6.15 -4.53
N HIS A 145 29.75 -6.08 -3.66
CA HIS A 145 29.69 -6.95 -2.48
C HIS A 145 28.85 -8.20 -2.76
N PRO A 146 29.31 -9.39 -2.36
CA PRO A 146 28.52 -10.62 -2.42
C PRO A 146 27.20 -10.45 -1.69
N THR A 147 26.09 -10.61 -2.42
CA THR A 147 24.74 -10.36 -1.92
C THR A 147 23.84 -11.56 -2.20
N VAL A 148 23.01 -11.94 -1.24
CA VAL A 148 22.00 -12.98 -1.41
C VAL A 148 20.62 -12.47 -0.98
N LEU A 149 19.62 -12.76 -1.80
CA LEU A 149 18.22 -12.51 -1.48
C LEU A 149 17.52 -13.82 -1.11
N ILE A 150 16.98 -13.90 0.09
CA ILE A 150 16.31 -15.08 0.60
C ILE A 150 14.81 -14.82 0.65
N ASP A 151 14.01 -15.66 0.00
CA ASP A 151 12.55 -15.62 0.13
C ASP A 151 12.11 -16.40 1.37
N MET A 152 11.73 -15.67 2.41
CA MET A 152 11.22 -16.24 3.65
C MET A 152 9.67 -16.22 3.71
N ASP A 153 8.99 -15.84 2.62
CA ASP A 153 7.53 -15.94 2.53
C ASP A 153 7.12 -17.37 2.12
N ILE A 154 7.29 -18.30 3.06
CA ILE A 154 6.97 -19.73 2.85
C ILE A 154 5.48 -20.01 2.70
N ARG A 155 4.62 -19.01 2.87
CA ARG A 155 3.16 -19.16 2.68
C ARG A 155 2.72 -18.81 1.26
N LYS A 156 3.34 -17.79 0.67
CA LYS A 156 3.03 -17.30 -0.68
C LYS A 156 4.33 -16.93 -1.39
N PRO A 157 5.22 -17.91 -1.63
CA PRO A 157 6.49 -17.65 -2.28
C PRO A 157 6.26 -17.08 -3.68
N ASN A 158 7.00 -16.04 -4.04
CA ASN A 158 6.86 -15.42 -5.35
C ASN A 158 8.12 -14.68 -5.85
N VAL A 159 9.22 -14.71 -5.12
CA VAL A 159 10.45 -13.99 -5.50
C VAL A 159 11.02 -14.59 -6.77
N HIS A 160 11.17 -15.90 -6.85
CA HIS A 160 11.74 -16.60 -8.01
C HIS A 160 10.91 -16.36 -9.27
N ASP A 161 9.58 -16.46 -9.19
CA ASP A 161 8.66 -16.20 -10.32
C ASP A 161 8.82 -14.78 -10.85
N LYS A 162 8.81 -13.79 -9.93
CA LYS A 162 8.96 -12.38 -10.30
C LYS A 162 10.32 -12.07 -10.94
N LEU A 163 11.37 -12.81 -10.57
CA LEU A 163 12.70 -12.70 -11.15
C LEU A 163 12.85 -13.52 -12.44
N GLY A 164 11.86 -14.31 -12.82
CA GLY A 164 11.91 -15.20 -13.97
C GLY A 164 12.89 -16.36 -13.78
N LEU A 165 13.08 -16.79 -12.52
CA LEU A 165 13.97 -17.90 -12.18
C LEU A 165 13.17 -19.18 -12.03
N THR A 166 13.68 -20.28 -12.54
CA THR A 166 13.13 -21.63 -12.28
C THR A 166 13.69 -22.15 -10.98
N ALA A 167 12.82 -22.50 -10.04
CA ALA A 167 13.23 -23.01 -8.73
C ALA A 167 12.43 -24.25 -8.38
N ASN A 168 13.12 -25.37 -8.17
CA ASN A 168 12.49 -26.63 -7.74
C ASN A 168 12.60 -26.84 -6.23
N MET A 169 13.62 -26.26 -5.61
CA MET A 169 13.96 -26.40 -4.20
C MET A 169 14.26 -25.03 -3.59
N GLY A 170 14.19 -24.94 -2.26
CA GLY A 170 14.47 -23.70 -1.55
C GLY A 170 14.67 -23.91 -0.05
N VAL A 171 14.51 -22.82 0.72
CA VAL A 171 14.73 -22.82 2.17
C VAL A 171 14.02 -23.98 2.86
N THR A 172 12.75 -24.22 2.57
CA THR A 172 11.95 -25.27 3.21
C THR A 172 12.52 -26.66 2.94
N ASN A 173 12.94 -26.95 1.69
CA ASN A 173 13.56 -28.23 1.32
C ASN A 173 14.88 -28.45 2.07
N TYR A 174 15.70 -27.42 2.17
CA TYR A 174 16.93 -27.48 2.97
C TYR A 174 16.64 -27.74 4.46
N LEU A 175 15.65 -27.04 5.03
CA LEU A 175 15.32 -27.17 6.46
C LEU A 175 14.81 -28.59 6.81
N ILE A 176 14.02 -29.21 5.95
CA ILE A 176 13.56 -30.59 6.16
C ILE A 176 14.63 -31.65 5.85
N GLY A 177 15.72 -31.27 5.15
CA GLY A 177 16.85 -32.16 4.85
C GLY A 177 16.76 -32.85 3.52
N ASP A 178 15.89 -32.41 2.60
CA ASP A 178 15.73 -32.99 1.26
C ASP A 178 16.91 -32.66 0.33
N CYS A 179 17.64 -31.59 0.60
CA CYS A 179 18.72 -31.12 -0.26
C CYS A 179 19.82 -30.38 0.52
N GLY A 180 20.97 -30.16 -0.13
CA GLY A 180 22.08 -29.38 0.38
C GLY A 180 21.90 -27.87 0.16
N LEU A 181 22.81 -27.09 0.73
CA LEU A 181 22.80 -25.63 0.59
C LEU A 181 23.03 -25.18 -0.87
N GLU A 182 23.94 -25.84 -1.56
CA GLU A 182 24.26 -25.47 -2.95
C GLU A 182 23.11 -25.72 -3.92
N ASP A 183 22.23 -26.66 -3.60
CA ASP A 183 21.07 -27.02 -4.43
C ASP A 183 19.96 -25.93 -4.40
N ILE A 184 19.98 -25.09 -3.39
CA ILE A 184 18.96 -24.03 -3.20
C ILE A 184 19.46 -22.64 -3.58
N ILE A 185 20.77 -22.46 -3.86
CA ILE A 185 21.32 -21.17 -4.27
C ILE A 185 21.22 -21.03 -5.79
N LEU A 186 20.35 -20.13 -6.23
CA LEU A 186 20.21 -19.78 -7.64
C LEU A 186 21.16 -18.64 -7.98
N ARG A 187 22.24 -18.97 -8.71
CA ARG A 187 23.19 -17.99 -9.21
C ARG A 187 22.70 -17.40 -10.52
N ASN A 188 22.73 -16.07 -10.63
CA ASN A 188 22.33 -15.39 -11.85
C ASN A 188 23.17 -14.13 -12.07
N ASP A 189 24.09 -14.20 -13.03
CA ASP A 189 25.01 -13.11 -13.37
C ASP A 189 24.30 -11.83 -13.83
N GLN A 190 23.11 -11.95 -14.44
CA GLN A 190 22.34 -10.78 -14.90
C GLN A 190 21.74 -9.97 -13.73
N LEU A 191 21.44 -10.65 -12.63
CA LEU A 191 20.95 -10.00 -11.41
C LEU A 191 22.09 -9.38 -10.61
N GLY A 192 23.27 -9.98 -10.66
CA GLY A 192 24.46 -9.61 -9.89
C GLY A 192 24.37 -10.02 -8.41
N PHE A 193 23.32 -10.74 -8.00
CA PHE A 193 23.15 -11.30 -6.66
C PHE A 193 22.51 -12.69 -6.75
N ASP A 194 22.79 -13.51 -5.74
CA ASP A 194 22.24 -14.85 -5.64
C ASP A 194 20.84 -14.82 -5.01
N VAL A 195 20.02 -15.83 -5.34
CA VAL A 195 18.64 -15.93 -4.81
C VAL A 195 18.45 -17.31 -4.19
N ILE A 196 17.91 -17.33 -2.98
CA ILE A 196 17.43 -18.55 -2.33
C ILE A 196 15.91 -18.48 -2.26
N PRO A 197 15.18 -19.27 -3.06
CA PRO A 197 13.72 -19.30 -3.03
C PRO A 197 13.19 -19.94 -1.75
N ALA A 198 11.93 -19.71 -1.44
CA ALA A 198 11.30 -20.32 -0.26
C ALA A 198 11.19 -21.86 -0.35
N GLY A 199 11.06 -22.39 -1.56
CA GLY A 199 10.88 -23.82 -1.79
C GLY A 199 9.42 -24.26 -1.72
N THR A 200 9.19 -25.54 -1.46
CA THR A 200 7.84 -26.12 -1.36
C THR A 200 7.12 -25.64 -0.11
N ILE A 201 5.81 -25.41 -0.22
CA ILE A 201 5.00 -24.97 0.92
C ILE A 201 4.85 -26.12 1.91
N PRO A 202 5.40 -26.04 3.13
CA PRO A 202 5.33 -27.12 4.10
C PRO A 202 3.99 -27.10 4.85
N PRO A 203 3.56 -28.26 5.39
CA PRO A 203 2.34 -28.32 6.20
C PRO A 203 2.48 -27.59 7.56
N ASN A 204 3.68 -27.45 8.08
CA ASN A 204 3.99 -26.86 9.42
C ASN A 204 5.02 -25.74 9.33
N PRO A 205 4.71 -24.61 8.67
CA PRO A 205 5.67 -23.54 8.43
C PRO A 205 6.25 -22.91 9.72
N GLY A 206 5.47 -22.85 10.78
CA GLY A 206 5.90 -22.24 12.04
C GLY A 206 6.99 -23.01 12.80
N GLU A 207 7.04 -24.31 12.66
CA GLU A 207 8.08 -25.15 13.28
C GLU A 207 9.42 -25.02 12.53
N LEU A 208 9.37 -24.99 11.20
CA LEU A 208 10.57 -24.86 10.38
C LEU A 208 11.31 -23.54 10.63
N ILE A 209 10.58 -22.45 10.83
CA ILE A 209 11.18 -21.13 11.12
C ILE A 209 11.87 -21.12 12.51
N ARG A 210 11.44 -21.96 13.44
CA ARG A 210 12.05 -22.07 14.78
C ARG A 210 13.17 -23.10 14.87
N SER A 211 13.50 -23.77 13.78
CA SER A 211 14.52 -24.83 13.77
C SER A 211 15.93 -24.25 13.97
N GLU A 212 16.78 -24.98 14.67
CA GLU A 212 18.21 -24.65 14.79
C GLU A 212 18.89 -24.62 13.41
N LYS A 213 18.43 -25.48 12.48
CA LYS A 213 18.94 -25.57 11.11
C LYS A 213 18.78 -24.25 10.34
N LEU A 214 17.74 -23.45 10.62
CA LEU A 214 17.60 -22.10 10.07
C LEU A 214 18.66 -21.16 10.62
N SER A 215 18.96 -21.24 11.92
CA SER A 215 20.04 -20.44 12.51
C SER A 215 21.40 -20.77 11.91
N ASP A 216 21.67 -22.05 11.68
CA ASP A 216 22.91 -22.51 11.07
C ASP A 216 22.99 -22.08 9.59
N LEU A 217 21.90 -22.14 8.85
CA LEU A 217 21.83 -21.58 7.50
C LEU A 217 22.27 -20.11 7.47
N PHE A 218 21.72 -19.27 8.37
CA PHE A 218 22.11 -17.86 8.43
C PHE A 218 23.57 -17.65 8.85
N LYS A 219 24.15 -18.50 9.71
CA LYS A 219 25.57 -18.43 10.05
C LYS A 219 26.43 -18.67 8.80
N ILE A 220 26.17 -19.76 8.06
CA ILE A 220 26.91 -20.11 6.85
C ILE A 220 26.78 -19.01 5.79
N LEU A 221 25.56 -18.47 5.60
CA LEU A 221 25.34 -17.41 4.62
C LEU A 221 26.06 -16.11 5.00
N ARG A 222 26.17 -15.76 6.28
CA ARG A 222 26.94 -14.59 6.75
C ARG A 222 28.45 -14.72 6.51
N GLU A 223 28.98 -15.92 6.41
CA GLU A 223 30.38 -16.15 6.08
C GLU A 223 30.65 -15.97 4.58
N ARG A 224 29.64 -16.23 3.72
CA ARG A 224 29.75 -16.17 2.25
C ARG A 224 29.36 -14.83 1.66
N TYR A 225 28.40 -14.16 2.26
CA TYR A 225 27.78 -12.94 1.74
C TYR A 225 27.99 -11.77 2.67
N THR A 226 28.17 -10.60 2.09
CA THR A 226 28.26 -9.35 2.82
C THR A 226 26.86 -8.81 3.17
N PHE A 227 25.89 -9.09 2.29
CA PHE A 227 24.50 -8.65 2.44
C PHE A 227 23.53 -9.77 2.11
#